data_27e17996760ca1d18b335c0b9339476e
#
_entry.id   27e17996760ca1d18b335c0b9339476e
#
_cell.length_a   1.000
_cell.length_b   1.000
_cell.length_c   1.000
_cell.angle_alpha   90.00
_cell.angle_beta   90.00
_cell.angle_gamma   90.00
#
_symmetry.space_group_name_H-M   'P 1'
#
loop_
_entity.id
_entity.type
_entity.pdbx_description
1 polymer ?
#
loop_
_entity_poly.entity_id
_entity_poly.type
_entity_poly.pdbx_seq_one_letter_code
_entity_poly.pdbx_strand_id
1 'polypeptide(L)'
;SIMDRRGKDAIAVDALGAPGFAPGAPKEGFDAIPMWVADMNFPTVPTIPEAIIARARHPAYGYFSPTEEYFASIIRWHETRNGVTGLTKECIGYENGVLGGVVSALNIFCSRGDNVLLHSPTYIGFTHSLENNGYNIVHSPLVKDENNVWRMDFEDMEKKIVDNRVHAAVFCSPHNPCGRVWERWELERAMELYKKHDVMVVSDEIWSDIILGGHRHIPTQSVSEDARSRTVAVYAPSKT
;
A
#
# COMPACT_ATOMS: atom_id res chain seq x y z
N SER A 1 7.14 -5.74 -25.22
CA SER A 1 6.29 -4.85 -26.04
C SER A 1 5.11 -4.36 -25.19
N ILE A 2 4.62 -3.17 -25.50
CA ILE A 2 3.40 -2.63 -24.89
C ILE A 2 2.20 -3.42 -25.46
N MET A 3 1.28 -3.79 -24.55
CA MET A 3 0.04 -4.51 -24.91
C MET A 3 -1.07 -3.51 -25.22
N ASP A 4 -1.87 -3.78 -26.26
CA ASP A 4 -3.17 -3.13 -26.41
C ASP A 4 -4.18 -3.78 -25.44
N ARG A 5 -4.73 -2.98 -24.53
CA ARG A 5 -5.63 -3.46 -23.50
C ARG A 5 -7.10 -3.03 -23.71
N ARG A 6 -7.38 -2.37 -24.83
CA ARG A 6 -8.76 -1.96 -25.17
C ARG A 6 -9.69 -3.16 -25.30
N GLY A 7 -10.84 -3.07 -24.66
CA GLY A 7 -11.82 -4.19 -24.64
C GLY A 7 -11.33 -5.44 -23.88
N LYS A 8 -10.43 -5.27 -22.93
CA LYS A 8 -9.87 -6.33 -22.08
C LYS A 8 -10.08 -6.05 -20.60
N ASP A 9 -11.17 -5.37 -20.26
CA ASP A 9 -11.55 -4.97 -18.90
C ASP A 9 -10.50 -4.12 -18.18
N ALA A 10 -9.66 -3.41 -18.95
CA ALA A 10 -8.64 -2.53 -18.44
C ALA A 10 -9.22 -1.16 -18.09
N ILE A 11 -9.53 -0.93 -16.82
CA ILE A 11 -10.17 0.30 -16.34
C ILE A 11 -9.39 1.55 -16.78
N ALA A 12 -8.07 1.48 -16.87
CA ALA A 12 -7.22 2.60 -17.30
C ALA A 12 -7.58 3.11 -18.71
N VAL A 13 -8.05 2.23 -19.57
CA VAL A 13 -8.37 2.51 -20.98
C VAL A 13 -9.87 2.53 -21.21
N ASP A 14 -10.56 1.48 -20.78
CA ASP A 14 -11.97 1.24 -21.14
C ASP A 14 -12.94 2.16 -20.38
N ALA A 15 -12.51 2.75 -19.25
CA ALA A 15 -13.33 3.68 -18.48
C ALA A 15 -13.16 5.16 -18.90
N LEU A 16 -12.26 5.48 -19.83
CA LEU A 16 -12.07 6.86 -20.27
C LEU A 16 -13.37 7.44 -20.86
N GLY A 17 -13.74 8.63 -20.38
CA GLY A 17 -14.99 9.28 -20.74
C GLY A 17 -16.24 8.78 -20.02
N ALA A 18 -16.11 7.75 -19.15
CA ALA A 18 -17.21 7.33 -18.31
C ALA A 18 -17.50 8.38 -17.22
N PRO A 19 -18.77 8.64 -16.90
CA PRO A 19 -19.14 9.59 -15.85
C PRO A 19 -18.67 9.09 -14.47
N GLY A 20 -18.26 10.00 -13.60
CA GLY A 20 -17.87 9.71 -12.23
C GLY A 20 -16.40 10.04 -11.98
N PHE A 21 -15.55 9.03 -11.88
CA PHE A 21 -14.16 9.21 -11.45
C PHE A 21 -13.11 9.19 -12.57
N ALA A 22 -13.48 8.70 -13.76
CA ALA A 22 -12.56 8.59 -14.89
C ALA A 22 -12.27 9.94 -15.56
N PRO A 23 -11.06 10.16 -16.10
CA PRO A 23 -10.80 11.29 -16.96
C PRO A 23 -11.69 11.30 -18.19
N GLY A 24 -11.84 12.50 -18.81
CA GLY A 24 -12.57 12.64 -20.07
C GLY A 24 -11.99 11.76 -21.19
N ALA A 25 -12.83 11.47 -22.19
CA ALA A 25 -12.38 10.81 -23.40
C ALA A 25 -11.29 11.63 -24.10
N PRO A 26 -10.37 11.00 -24.86
CA PRO A 26 -9.39 11.72 -25.66
C PRO A 26 -10.09 12.62 -26.68
N LYS A 27 -9.44 13.72 -27.06
CA LYS A 27 -9.91 14.57 -28.13
C LYS A 27 -9.94 13.81 -29.45
N GLU A 28 -10.89 14.14 -30.31
CA GLU A 28 -10.99 13.55 -31.65
C GLU A 28 -9.67 13.64 -32.40
N GLY A 29 -9.23 12.54 -33.00
CA GLY A 29 -7.97 12.42 -33.71
C GLY A 29 -6.73 12.14 -32.86
N PHE A 30 -6.90 11.97 -31.53
CA PHE A 30 -5.80 11.61 -30.62
C PHE A 30 -6.02 10.23 -29.98
N ASP A 31 -4.94 9.46 -29.90
CA ASP A 31 -4.92 8.23 -29.10
C ASP A 31 -4.81 8.57 -27.61
N ALA A 32 -5.48 7.78 -26.79
CA ALA A 32 -5.35 7.90 -25.35
C ALA A 32 -4.04 7.26 -24.86
N ILE A 33 -3.30 8.01 -24.04
CA ILE A 33 -2.20 7.47 -23.22
C ILE A 33 -2.63 7.61 -21.77
N PRO A 34 -3.27 6.58 -21.19
CA PRO A 34 -3.79 6.67 -19.82
C PRO A 34 -2.64 6.69 -18.81
N MET A 35 -2.66 7.67 -17.90
CA MET A 35 -1.67 7.86 -16.84
C MET A 35 -2.32 8.12 -15.47
N TRP A 36 -3.58 7.74 -15.30
CA TRP A 36 -4.37 8.06 -14.12
C TRP A 36 -4.59 6.88 -13.16
N VAL A 37 -4.44 5.66 -13.66
CA VAL A 37 -4.48 4.42 -12.87
C VAL A 37 -3.12 3.76 -12.94
N ALA A 38 -2.63 3.29 -11.80
CA ALA A 38 -1.39 2.53 -11.71
C ALA A 38 -1.60 1.08 -12.21
N ASP A 39 -1.70 0.95 -13.51
CA ASP A 39 -1.93 -0.31 -14.22
C ASP A 39 -0.97 -0.40 -15.40
N MET A 40 -0.23 -1.49 -15.49
CA MET A 40 0.83 -1.63 -16.47
C MET A 40 0.34 -2.19 -17.79
N ASN A 41 0.86 -1.64 -18.89
CA ASN A 41 0.60 -2.11 -20.24
C ASN A 41 1.67 -3.10 -20.76
N PHE A 42 2.39 -3.74 -19.83
CA PHE A 42 3.37 -4.78 -20.16
C PHE A 42 2.84 -6.16 -19.80
N PRO A 43 3.16 -7.19 -20.61
CA PRO A 43 2.80 -8.55 -20.24
C PRO A 43 3.57 -8.97 -18.98
N THR A 44 2.90 -9.70 -18.11
CA THR A 44 3.57 -10.37 -16.99
C THR A 44 4.50 -11.49 -17.50
N VAL A 45 5.33 -12.02 -16.60
CA VAL A 45 6.20 -13.16 -16.96
C VAL A 45 5.38 -14.39 -17.34
N PRO A 46 5.82 -15.19 -18.34
CA PRO A 46 5.03 -16.30 -18.87
C PRO A 46 4.64 -17.36 -17.84
N THR A 47 5.46 -17.54 -16.81
CA THR A 47 5.23 -18.53 -15.74
C THR A 47 3.95 -18.26 -14.94
N ILE A 48 3.51 -17.02 -14.83
CA ILE A 48 2.28 -16.69 -14.09
C ILE A 48 1.02 -17.20 -14.83
N PRO A 49 0.76 -16.83 -16.09
CA PRO A 49 -0.40 -17.37 -16.80
C PRO A 49 -0.34 -18.90 -16.95
N GLU A 50 0.85 -19.49 -17.12
CA GLU A 50 1.00 -20.96 -17.17
C GLU A 50 0.54 -21.62 -15.85
N ALA A 51 0.93 -21.08 -14.71
CA ALA A 51 0.49 -21.58 -13.40
C ALA A 51 -1.02 -21.43 -13.19
N ILE A 52 -1.59 -20.30 -13.61
CA ILE A 52 -3.06 -20.06 -13.54
C ILE A 52 -3.81 -21.06 -14.43
N ILE A 53 -3.35 -21.26 -15.66
CA ILE A 53 -3.94 -22.22 -16.60
C ILE A 53 -3.86 -23.65 -16.03
N ALA A 54 -2.72 -24.04 -15.47
CA ALA A 54 -2.55 -25.35 -14.86
C ALA A 54 -3.54 -25.56 -13.71
N ARG A 55 -3.73 -24.57 -12.85
CA ARG A 55 -4.72 -24.62 -11.76
C ARG A 55 -6.16 -24.63 -12.29
N ALA A 56 -6.46 -23.84 -13.31
CA ALA A 56 -7.79 -23.74 -13.91
C ALA A 56 -8.25 -25.03 -14.60
N ARG A 57 -7.32 -25.86 -15.10
CA ARG A 57 -7.62 -27.19 -15.66
C ARG A 57 -8.25 -28.18 -14.67
N HIS A 58 -8.09 -27.92 -13.36
CA HIS A 58 -8.82 -28.62 -12.31
C HIS A 58 -10.10 -27.83 -11.97
N PRO A 59 -11.27 -28.20 -12.50
CA PRO A 59 -12.47 -27.34 -12.51
C PRO A 59 -13.26 -27.41 -11.19
N ALA A 60 -12.59 -27.39 -10.06
CA ALA A 60 -13.17 -27.31 -8.73
C ALA A 60 -12.63 -26.06 -8.02
N TYR A 61 -13.51 -25.12 -7.74
CA TYR A 61 -13.19 -23.78 -7.20
C TYR A 61 -13.88 -23.53 -5.84
N GLY A 62 -13.99 -24.55 -5.03
CA GLY A 62 -14.61 -24.48 -3.72
C GLY A 62 -13.69 -23.86 -2.66
N TYR A 63 -13.87 -24.33 -1.44
CA TYR A 63 -13.04 -23.87 -0.33
C TYR A 63 -11.57 -24.20 -0.56
N PHE A 64 -10.68 -23.27 -0.17
CA PHE A 64 -9.23 -23.48 -0.23
C PHE A 64 -8.57 -23.15 1.11
N SER A 65 -7.38 -23.69 1.31
CA SER A 65 -6.46 -23.30 2.39
C SER A 65 -5.12 -22.93 1.75
N PRO A 66 -4.50 -21.83 2.18
CA PRO A 66 -3.15 -21.50 1.73
C PRO A 66 -2.18 -22.64 2.06
N THR A 67 -1.31 -22.97 1.12
CA THR A 67 -0.32 -24.04 1.28
C THR A 67 0.91 -23.56 2.04
N GLU A 68 1.71 -24.49 2.58
CA GLU A 68 3.01 -24.15 3.17
C GLU A 68 3.93 -23.44 2.16
N GLU A 69 3.85 -23.83 0.88
CA GLU A 69 4.64 -23.19 -0.18
C GLU A 69 4.22 -21.73 -0.42
N TYR A 70 2.94 -21.41 -0.26
CA TYR A 70 2.44 -20.03 -0.31
C TYR A 70 3.14 -19.16 0.75
N PHE A 71 3.14 -19.60 2.01
CA PHE A 71 3.80 -18.87 3.09
C PHE A 71 5.32 -18.81 2.91
N ALA A 72 5.94 -19.92 2.52
CA ALA A 72 7.38 -19.98 2.28
C ALA A 72 7.81 -19.03 1.14
N SER A 73 7.00 -18.87 0.10
CA SER A 73 7.29 -17.94 -0.99
C SER A 73 7.25 -16.48 -0.54
N ILE A 74 6.29 -16.10 0.32
CA ILE A 74 6.18 -14.77 0.88
C ILE A 74 7.37 -14.47 1.81
N ILE A 75 7.70 -15.40 2.71
CA ILE A 75 8.83 -15.26 3.63
C ILE A 75 10.13 -15.05 2.83
N ARG A 76 10.40 -15.93 1.86
CA ARG A 76 11.58 -15.84 0.99
C ARG A 76 11.63 -14.51 0.22
N TRP A 77 10.49 -14.02 -0.28
CA TRP A 77 10.42 -12.75 -1.00
C TRP A 77 10.85 -11.58 -0.12
N HIS A 78 10.26 -11.46 1.06
CA HIS A 78 10.59 -10.38 1.99
C HIS A 78 12.02 -10.49 2.56
N GLU A 79 12.50 -11.70 2.79
CA GLU A 79 13.87 -11.93 3.24
C GLU A 79 14.90 -11.53 2.17
N THR A 80 14.72 -12.02 0.95
CA THR A 80 15.69 -11.79 -0.13
C THR A 80 15.64 -10.38 -0.72
N ARG A 81 14.45 -9.80 -0.81
CA ARG A 81 14.28 -8.47 -1.41
C ARG A 81 14.44 -7.34 -0.41
N ASN A 82 13.88 -7.48 0.77
CA ASN A 82 13.77 -6.41 1.75
C ASN A 82 14.61 -6.64 3.01
N GLY A 83 15.26 -7.81 3.14
CA GLY A 83 16.08 -8.15 4.30
C GLY A 83 15.26 -8.34 5.59
N VAL A 84 13.96 -8.63 5.49
CA VAL A 84 13.10 -8.92 6.64
C VAL A 84 13.38 -10.33 7.12
N THR A 85 13.86 -10.49 8.34
CA THR A 85 14.17 -11.80 8.94
C THR A 85 13.17 -12.17 10.04
N GLY A 86 13.06 -13.47 10.30
CA GLY A 86 12.24 -14.00 11.39
C GLY A 86 10.73 -13.93 11.15
N LEU A 87 10.28 -13.78 9.90
CA LEU A 87 8.88 -14.02 9.55
C LEU A 87 8.58 -15.51 9.62
N THR A 88 7.42 -15.84 10.19
CA THR A 88 6.86 -17.19 10.18
C THR A 88 5.46 -17.15 9.59
N LYS A 89 4.89 -18.31 9.24
CA LYS A 89 3.53 -18.36 8.67
C LYS A 89 2.47 -17.78 9.61
N GLU A 90 2.70 -17.86 10.92
CA GLU A 90 1.79 -17.32 11.94
C GLU A 90 1.74 -15.78 11.93
N CYS A 91 2.74 -15.14 11.32
CA CYS A 91 2.79 -13.69 11.13
C CYS A 91 2.10 -13.23 9.82
N ILE A 92 1.59 -14.17 8.99
CA ILE A 92 1.08 -13.86 7.66
C ILE A 92 -0.40 -14.18 7.58
N GLY A 93 -1.20 -13.14 7.34
CA GLY A 93 -2.63 -13.25 7.01
C GLY A 93 -2.87 -13.13 5.50
N TYR A 94 -3.91 -13.79 5.02
CA TYR A 94 -4.41 -13.61 3.65
C TYR A 94 -5.59 -12.63 3.67
N GLU A 95 -5.52 -11.63 2.80
CA GLU A 95 -6.57 -10.63 2.64
C GLU A 95 -6.94 -10.43 1.16
N ASN A 96 -8.16 -9.98 0.92
CA ASN A 96 -8.63 -9.70 -0.42
C ASN A 96 -8.22 -8.27 -0.84
N GLY A 97 -6.95 -8.14 -1.23
CA GLY A 97 -6.34 -6.87 -1.60
C GLY A 97 -5.85 -6.05 -0.41
N VAL A 98 -4.93 -5.11 -0.70
CA VAL A 98 -4.26 -4.29 0.32
C VAL A 98 -5.23 -3.42 1.11
N LEU A 99 -6.22 -2.79 0.45
CA LEU A 99 -7.21 -1.98 1.16
C LEU A 99 -8.09 -2.82 2.10
N GLY A 100 -8.41 -4.06 1.73
CA GLY A 100 -9.04 -5.03 2.63
C GLY A 100 -8.17 -5.27 3.86
N GLY A 101 -6.87 -5.55 3.67
CA GLY A 101 -5.91 -5.73 4.74
C GLY A 101 -5.77 -4.53 5.67
N VAL A 102 -5.78 -3.31 5.12
CA VAL A 102 -5.80 -2.07 5.93
C VAL A 102 -7.02 -2.03 6.86
N VAL A 103 -8.21 -2.26 6.30
CA VAL A 103 -9.44 -2.23 7.10
C VAL A 103 -9.49 -3.36 8.12
N SER A 104 -9.08 -4.57 7.74
CA SER A 104 -9.02 -5.72 8.67
C SER A 104 -8.09 -5.44 9.85
N ALA A 105 -6.92 -4.86 9.62
CA ALA A 105 -5.99 -4.47 10.67
C ALA A 105 -6.59 -3.39 11.58
N LEU A 106 -7.19 -2.34 10.99
CA LEU A 106 -7.82 -1.28 11.77
C LEU A 106 -8.98 -1.77 12.62
N ASN A 107 -9.77 -2.74 12.15
CA ASN A 107 -10.85 -3.34 12.93
C ASN A 107 -10.37 -4.06 14.23
N ILE A 108 -9.08 -4.40 14.29
CA ILE A 108 -8.47 -4.98 15.50
C ILE A 108 -8.03 -3.88 16.47
N PHE A 109 -7.52 -2.77 15.96
CA PHE A 109 -6.90 -1.71 16.76
C PHE A 109 -7.86 -0.58 17.12
N CYS A 110 -8.92 -0.39 16.33
CA CYS A 110 -9.81 0.76 16.41
C CYS A 110 -11.29 0.33 16.46
N SER A 111 -12.10 1.19 17.03
CA SER A 111 -13.55 1.16 16.95
C SER A 111 -14.05 2.15 15.89
N ARG A 112 -15.27 1.94 15.40
CA ARG A 112 -15.92 2.94 14.53
C ARG A 112 -16.03 4.28 15.26
N GLY A 113 -15.68 5.35 14.55
CA GLY A 113 -15.61 6.71 15.11
C GLY A 113 -14.23 7.08 15.64
N ASP A 114 -13.29 6.13 15.74
CA ASP A 114 -11.92 6.46 16.12
C ASP A 114 -11.19 7.23 15.01
N ASN A 115 -10.20 7.98 15.44
CA ASN A 115 -9.37 8.83 14.59
C ASN A 115 -8.15 8.05 14.09
N VAL A 116 -7.95 8.02 12.78
CA VAL A 116 -6.82 7.38 12.10
C VAL A 116 -5.98 8.43 11.39
N LEU A 117 -4.68 8.44 11.62
CA LEU A 117 -3.76 9.38 10.99
C LEU A 117 -3.41 8.95 9.57
N LEU A 118 -3.45 9.92 8.65
CA LEU A 118 -2.94 9.83 7.29
C LEU A 118 -2.02 11.01 6.99
N HIS A 119 -0.94 10.78 6.23
CA HIS A 119 -0.15 11.87 5.65
C HIS A 119 -0.80 12.34 4.34
N SER A 120 -1.03 13.65 4.19
CA SER A 120 -1.60 14.22 2.95
C SER A 120 -0.55 14.98 2.13
N PRO A 121 -0.64 14.97 0.76
CA PRO A 121 -1.63 14.27 -0.04
C PRO A 121 -1.53 12.76 0.13
N THR A 122 -2.66 12.05 0.03
CA THR A 122 -2.72 10.61 0.25
C THR A 122 -3.42 9.89 -0.89
N TYR A 123 -3.27 8.57 -0.94
CA TYR A 123 -3.99 7.74 -1.89
C TYR A 123 -5.49 7.75 -1.54
N ILE A 124 -6.32 8.08 -2.55
CA ILE A 124 -7.78 8.20 -2.40
C ILE A 124 -8.44 6.91 -1.87
N GLY A 125 -7.84 5.75 -2.15
CA GLY A 125 -8.31 4.47 -1.64
C GLY A 125 -8.29 4.38 -0.12
N PHE A 126 -7.33 5.00 0.57
CA PHE A 126 -7.34 5.05 2.03
C PHE A 126 -8.50 5.89 2.54
N THR A 127 -8.67 7.09 1.99
CA THR A 127 -9.78 7.99 2.38
C THR A 127 -11.12 7.28 2.27
N HIS A 128 -11.43 6.73 1.10
CA HIS A 128 -12.69 6.01 0.88
C HIS A 128 -12.85 4.78 1.79
N SER A 129 -11.76 4.01 1.98
CA SER A 129 -11.83 2.81 2.82
C SER A 129 -12.08 3.16 4.28
N LEU A 130 -11.43 4.19 4.81
CA LEU A 130 -11.64 4.62 6.19
C LEU A 130 -13.04 5.19 6.40
N GLU A 131 -13.47 6.12 5.57
CA GLU A 131 -14.79 6.76 5.65
C GLU A 131 -15.92 5.73 5.54
N ASN A 132 -15.83 4.82 4.55
CA ASN A 132 -16.85 3.78 4.34
C ASN A 132 -16.94 2.77 5.49
N ASN A 133 -15.88 2.63 6.29
CA ASN A 133 -15.86 1.77 7.46
C ASN A 133 -16.10 2.52 8.79
N GLY A 134 -16.38 3.83 8.70
CA GLY A 134 -16.78 4.65 9.83
C GLY A 134 -15.64 5.14 10.70
N TYR A 135 -14.42 5.24 10.17
CA TYR A 135 -13.28 5.89 10.82
C TYR A 135 -13.21 7.37 10.47
N ASN A 136 -12.73 8.18 11.41
CA ASN A 136 -12.42 9.56 11.15
C ASN A 136 -10.97 9.70 10.67
N ILE A 137 -10.73 10.59 9.73
CA ILE A 137 -9.40 10.81 9.19
C ILE A 137 -8.79 12.06 9.81
N VAL A 138 -7.59 11.91 10.35
CA VAL A 138 -6.75 13.02 10.81
C VAL A 138 -5.60 13.18 9.84
N HIS A 139 -5.58 14.29 9.11
CA HIS A 139 -4.52 14.58 8.16
C HIS A 139 -3.33 15.28 8.82
N SER A 140 -2.11 14.72 8.65
CA SER A 140 -0.86 15.39 8.88
C SER A 140 -0.22 15.71 7.52
N PRO A 141 -0.27 16.98 7.07
CA PRO A 141 0.22 17.36 5.75
C PRO A 141 1.74 17.17 5.64
N LEU A 142 2.16 16.61 4.51
CA LEU A 142 3.57 16.63 4.13
C LEU A 142 3.97 18.06 3.75
N VAL A 143 5.20 18.43 4.06
CA VAL A 143 5.79 19.70 3.70
C VAL A 143 6.95 19.50 2.72
N LYS A 144 7.30 20.53 1.98
CA LYS A 144 8.48 20.49 1.10
C LYS A 144 9.65 21.14 1.79
N ASP A 145 10.79 20.45 1.79
CA ASP A 145 12.05 21.02 2.27
C ASP A 145 12.65 22.01 1.24
N GLU A 146 13.78 22.57 1.56
CA GLU A 146 14.53 23.53 0.73
C GLU A 146 14.94 22.96 -0.64
N ASN A 147 15.02 21.65 -0.76
CA ASN A 147 15.33 20.94 -1.99
C ASN A 147 14.05 20.49 -2.74
N ASN A 148 12.89 20.99 -2.35
CA ASN A 148 11.59 20.64 -2.90
C ASN A 148 11.22 19.16 -2.73
N VAL A 149 11.79 18.49 -1.73
CA VAL A 149 11.51 17.11 -1.36
C VAL A 149 10.38 17.06 -0.32
N TRP A 150 9.38 16.23 -0.55
CA TRP A 150 8.31 16.01 0.41
C TRP A 150 8.83 15.35 1.69
N ARG A 151 8.50 15.94 2.84
CA ARG A 151 8.91 15.48 4.17
C ARG A 151 7.70 15.38 5.11
N MET A 152 7.79 14.50 6.10
CA MET A 152 6.86 14.50 7.22
C MET A 152 7.13 15.73 8.10
N ASP A 153 6.07 16.43 8.50
CA ASP A 153 6.13 17.45 9.55
C ASP A 153 5.90 16.76 10.90
N PHE A 154 6.99 16.43 11.57
CA PHE A 154 6.93 15.66 12.81
C PHE A 154 6.30 16.43 13.97
N GLU A 155 6.37 17.78 13.97
CA GLU A 155 5.71 18.60 14.98
C GLU A 155 4.20 18.61 14.78
N ASP A 156 3.73 18.82 13.55
CA ASP A 156 2.32 18.72 13.21
C ASP A 156 1.79 17.30 13.46
N MET A 157 2.56 16.29 13.06
CA MET A 157 2.21 14.88 13.27
C MET A 157 1.99 14.59 14.77
N GLU A 158 2.92 14.96 15.63
CA GLU A 158 2.80 14.75 17.07
C GLU A 158 1.60 15.51 17.65
N LYS A 159 1.43 16.77 17.28
CA LYS A 159 0.29 17.58 17.68
C LYS A 159 -1.04 16.94 17.28
N LYS A 160 -1.16 16.46 16.04
CA LYS A 160 -2.37 15.78 15.53
C LYS A 160 -2.67 14.50 16.30
N ILE A 161 -1.65 13.69 16.60
CA ILE A 161 -1.80 12.46 17.39
C ILE A 161 -2.39 12.79 18.76
N VAL A 162 -1.83 13.79 19.46
CA VAL A 162 -2.26 14.14 20.82
C VAL A 162 -3.64 14.79 20.83
N ASP A 163 -3.84 15.82 20.01
CA ASP A 163 -5.08 16.62 20.03
C ASP A 163 -6.30 15.78 19.61
N ASN A 164 -6.10 14.79 18.75
CA ASN A 164 -7.17 13.95 18.22
C ASN A 164 -7.21 12.54 18.85
N ARG A 165 -6.38 12.25 19.84
CA ARG A 165 -6.30 10.92 20.48
C ARG A 165 -6.20 9.79 19.46
N VAL A 166 -5.26 9.92 18.55
CA VAL A 166 -5.05 8.94 17.47
C VAL A 166 -4.45 7.67 18.05
N HIS A 167 -5.06 6.50 17.75
CA HIS A 167 -4.58 5.19 18.18
C HIS A 167 -4.01 4.36 17.04
N ALA A 168 -4.27 4.72 15.79
CA ALA A 168 -3.72 4.04 14.62
C ALA A 168 -3.38 5.02 13.50
N ALA A 169 -2.40 4.64 12.69
CA ALA A 169 -2.02 5.36 11.49
C ALA A 169 -1.96 4.41 10.29
N VAL A 170 -2.39 4.88 9.13
CA VAL A 170 -2.08 4.23 7.86
C VAL A 170 -0.88 4.95 7.25
N PHE A 171 0.21 4.21 7.14
CA PHE A 171 1.51 4.72 6.72
C PHE A 171 1.90 4.17 5.35
N CYS A 172 1.93 5.02 4.32
CA CYS A 172 2.24 4.63 2.96
C CYS A 172 3.77 4.69 2.71
N SER A 173 4.40 3.57 2.45
CA SER A 173 5.86 3.44 2.31
C SER A 173 6.25 2.37 1.27
N PRO A 174 6.65 2.73 0.06
CA PRO A 174 6.81 4.08 -0.52
C PRO A 174 5.50 4.87 -0.64
N HIS A 175 5.61 6.19 -0.52
CA HIS A 175 4.44 7.05 -0.42
C HIS A 175 3.81 7.40 -1.77
N ASN A 176 2.53 7.10 -1.91
CA ASN A 176 1.68 7.50 -3.01
C ASN A 176 0.73 8.63 -2.54
N PRO A 177 0.64 9.79 -3.20
CA PRO A 177 1.10 10.09 -4.57
C PRO A 177 2.45 10.81 -4.70
N CYS A 178 3.13 11.11 -3.59
CA CYS A 178 4.34 11.95 -3.64
C CYS A 178 5.58 11.23 -4.16
N GLY A 179 5.54 9.92 -4.37
CA GLY A 179 6.66 9.13 -4.88
C GLY A 179 7.86 9.06 -3.92
N ARG A 180 7.62 9.26 -2.61
CA ARG A 180 8.69 9.23 -1.62
C ARG A 180 9.06 7.79 -1.22
N VAL A 181 10.34 7.49 -1.32
CA VAL A 181 10.95 6.38 -0.60
C VAL A 181 11.55 6.99 0.67
N TRP A 182 10.96 6.67 1.81
CA TRP A 182 11.35 7.28 3.08
C TRP A 182 12.78 6.88 3.46
N GLU A 183 13.55 7.85 3.94
CA GLU A 183 14.89 7.62 4.46
C GLU A 183 14.81 6.99 5.86
N ARG A 184 15.87 6.28 6.27
CA ARG A 184 15.89 5.57 7.56
C ARG A 184 15.57 6.48 8.73
N TRP A 185 16.17 7.66 8.78
CA TRP A 185 15.94 8.61 9.86
C TRP A 185 14.49 9.12 9.93
N GLU A 186 13.81 9.24 8.77
CA GLU A 186 12.39 9.63 8.70
C GLU A 186 11.51 8.53 9.30
N LEU A 187 11.78 7.27 8.93
CA LEU A 187 11.07 6.12 9.49
C LEU A 187 11.31 5.96 10.99
N GLU A 188 12.56 6.06 11.43
CA GLU A 188 12.93 5.97 12.84
C GLU A 188 12.19 7.04 13.65
N ARG A 189 12.21 8.29 13.19
CA ARG A 189 11.52 9.39 13.88
C ARG A 189 10.00 9.25 13.90
N ALA A 190 9.40 8.79 12.80
CA ALA A 190 7.97 8.50 12.77
C ALA A 190 7.61 7.39 13.77
N MET A 191 8.37 6.29 13.76
CA MET A 191 8.13 5.18 14.67
C MET A 191 8.37 5.52 16.14
N GLU A 192 9.31 6.42 16.45
CA GLU A 192 9.50 6.96 17.80
C GLU A 192 8.27 7.73 18.28
N LEU A 193 7.65 8.55 17.44
CA LEU A 193 6.40 9.25 17.77
C LEU A 193 5.25 8.27 17.97
N TYR A 194 5.10 7.30 17.09
CA TYR A 194 4.07 6.26 17.24
C TYR A 194 4.27 5.45 18.52
N LYS A 195 5.50 5.11 18.86
CA LYS A 195 5.84 4.46 20.13
C LYS A 195 5.49 5.34 21.33
N LYS A 196 5.89 6.61 21.31
CA LYS A 196 5.68 7.56 22.41
C LYS A 196 4.20 7.72 22.78
N HIS A 197 3.32 7.66 21.79
CA HIS A 197 1.88 7.88 21.93
C HIS A 197 1.04 6.61 21.77
N ASP A 198 1.68 5.44 21.78
CA ASP A 198 1.06 4.13 21.64
C ASP A 198 0.13 4.00 20.41
N VAL A 199 0.61 4.46 19.27
CA VAL A 199 -0.10 4.40 17.99
C VAL A 199 0.30 3.14 17.23
N MET A 200 -0.66 2.31 16.84
CA MET A 200 -0.46 1.16 15.96
C MET A 200 -0.32 1.62 14.51
N VAL A 201 0.48 0.91 13.72
CA VAL A 201 0.80 1.30 12.35
C VAL A 201 0.36 0.24 11.36
N VAL A 202 -0.46 0.62 10.39
CA VAL A 202 -0.72 -0.20 9.20
C VAL A 202 0.12 0.37 8.07
N SER A 203 1.22 -0.31 7.75
CA SER A 203 2.17 0.13 6.71
C SER A 203 1.78 -0.45 5.36
N ASP A 204 1.34 0.40 4.44
CA ASP A 204 1.10 -0.01 3.05
C ASP A 204 2.42 0.02 2.27
N GLU A 205 2.94 -1.17 1.98
CA GLU A 205 4.22 -1.39 1.29
C GLU A 205 4.04 -1.96 -0.11
N ILE A 206 2.88 -1.78 -0.73
CA ILE A 206 2.55 -2.35 -2.04
C ILE A 206 3.51 -1.92 -3.16
N TRP A 207 4.16 -0.74 -3.02
CA TRP A 207 5.11 -0.22 -3.99
C TRP A 207 6.58 -0.59 -3.73
N SER A 208 6.85 -1.42 -2.72
CA SER A 208 8.22 -1.71 -2.24
C SER A 208 9.15 -2.34 -3.28
N ASP A 209 8.61 -2.98 -4.32
CA ASP A 209 9.40 -3.61 -5.38
C ASP A 209 9.72 -2.69 -6.56
N ILE A 210 9.07 -1.52 -6.65
CA ILE A 210 9.30 -0.56 -7.75
C ILE A 210 9.98 0.68 -7.20
N ILE A 211 11.28 0.59 -6.99
CA ILE A 211 12.12 1.66 -6.44
C ILE A 211 13.05 2.17 -7.53
N LEU A 212 13.03 3.47 -7.76
CA LEU A 212 13.81 4.14 -8.80
C LEU A 212 14.91 5.01 -8.18
N GLY A 213 15.81 5.50 -9.04
CA GLY A 213 16.80 6.52 -8.66
C GLY A 213 17.86 6.07 -7.67
N GLY A 214 18.14 4.76 -7.57
CA GLY A 214 19.16 4.23 -6.64
C GLY A 214 18.73 4.17 -5.17
N HIS A 215 17.48 4.53 -4.87
CA HIS A 215 16.93 4.37 -3.51
C HIS A 215 16.69 2.90 -3.19
N ARG A 216 16.48 2.62 -1.89
CA ARG A 216 16.14 1.29 -1.41
C ARG A 216 14.98 1.40 -0.43
N HIS A 217 13.98 0.55 -0.61
CA HIS A 217 12.89 0.41 0.36
C HIS A 217 13.42 -0.13 1.69
N ILE A 218 12.95 0.45 2.77
CA ILE A 218 13.19 -0.01 4.13
C ILE A 218 11.84 -0.39 4.72
N PRO A 219 11.59 -1.67 5.01
CA PRO A 219 10.35 -2.09 5.65
C PRO A 219 10.16 -1.36 6.99
N THR A 220 9.00 -0.77 7.20
CA THR A 220 8.69 0.01 8.40
C THR A 220 8.92 -0.78 9.68
N GLN A 221 8.54 -2.06 9.68
CA GLN A 221 8.74 -3.00 10.79
C GLN A 221 10.21 -3.31 11.11
N SER A 222 11.14 -2.97 10.20
CA SER A 222 12.57 -3.35 10.35
C SER A 222 13.41 -2.28 11.05
N VAL A 223 12.84 -1.11 11.36
CA VAL A 223 13.62 0.00 11.91
C VAL A 223 13.95 -0.17 13.39
N SER A 224 13.12 -0.89 14.13
CA SER A 224 13.37 -1.23 15.54
C SER A 224 12.50 -2.43 15.98
N GLU A 225 12.81 -3.01 17.14
CA GLU A 225 11.99 -4.08 17.73
C GLU A 225 10.58 -3.59 18.08
N ASP A 226 10.46 -2.37 18.61
CA ASP A 226 9.16 -1.74 18.87
C ASP A 226 8.38 -1.53 17.58
N ALA A 227 9.02 -1.03 16.51
CA ALA A 227 8.38 -0.88 15.20
C ALA A 227 7.86 -2.22 14.69
N ARG A 228 8.61 -3.30 14.87
CA ARG A 228 8.17 -4.65 14.51
C ARG A 228 6.92 -5.09 15.25
N SER A 229 6.81 -4.78 16.53
CA SER A 229 5.68 -5.20 17.37
C SER A 229 4.39 -4.42 17.13
N ARG A 230 4.50 -3.15 16.66
CA ARG A 230 3.35 -2.27 16.43
C ARG A 230 2.96 -2.09 14.97
N THR A 231 3.65 -2.74 14.02
CA THR A 231 3.36 -2.58 12.58
C THR A 231 2.72 -3.82 12.00
N VAL A 232 1.59 -3.62 11.32
CA VAL A 232 1.05 -4.57 10.34
C VAL A 232 1.42 -4.06 8.96
N ALA A 233 2.31 -4.76 8.26
CA ALA A 233 2.67 -4.45 6.89
C ALA A 233 1.68 -5.12 5.92
N VAL A 234 1.14 -4.37 4.98
CA VAL A 234 0.27 -4.87 3.92
C VAL A 234 0.99 -4.78 2.57
N TYR A 235 0.94 -5.86 1.83
CA TYR A 235 1.66 -6.04 0.57
C TYR A 235 0.87 -6.91 -0.40
N ALA A 236 1.04 -6.66 -1.69
CA ALA A 236 0.53 -7.53 -2.75
C ALA A 236 1.43 -7.45 -3.98
N PRO A 237 1.60 -8.55 -4.75
CA PRO A 237 2.41 -8.54 -5.97
C PRO A 237 1.72 -7.89 -7.17
N SER A 238 0.55 -7.28 -6.98
CA SER A 238 -0.27 -6.73 -8.07
C SER A 238 0.31 -5.47 -8.73
N LYS A 239 1.32 -4.85 -8.13
CA LYS A 239 2.04 -3.70 -8.70
C LYS A 239 3.41 -4.06 -9.28
N THR A 240 3.85 -5.30 -9.11
CA THR A 240 5.16 -5.79 -9.52
C THR A 240 5.13 -6.47 -10.90
#